data_74f7995e4821281200905b456f513e26
#
_entry.id   74f7995e4821281200905b456f513e26
#
_cell.length_a   1.000
_cell.length_b   1.000
_cell.length_c   1.000
_cell.angle_alpha   90.00
_cell.angle_beta   90.00
_cell.angle_gamma   90.00
#
_symmetry.space_group_name_H-M   'P 1'
#
loop_
_entity.id
_entity.type
_entity.pdbx_description
1 polymer ?
#
loop_
_entity_poly.entity_id
_entity_poly.type
_entity_poly.pdbx_seq_one_letter_code
_entity_poly.pdbx_strand_id
1 'polypeptide(L)'
;MSAGKHVILEKPAVTQPQEWLDLRHTAEKNHCFIFEAARNYHEKAFTIIKNFLADKQILGADFNYAKYSSKMPNLLAGQTPNVFSDRFAGGALMDLGIYPLYAAVRLFGKAQNATYQAQQLENSIDLNGDGILFYPDFQVHIKAGKNITSNLPCEIYTADGTLTLNTIEHVRTAIFTDHQGNQVQLPIQQAPHTMTEEVAAFAQMIKQPDQTLYQNWLDDASSVHELLYTMRQSAGIRFEAEK
;
A
#
# COMPACT_ATOMS: atom_id res chain seq x y z
N MET A 1 -18.90 -9.46 -11.72
CA MET A 1 -18.58 -9.15 -13.12
C MET A 1 -19.39 -9.98 -14.11
N SER A 2 -19.64 -11.25 -13.87
CA SER A 2 -20.45 -12.11 -14.78
C SER A 2 -21.89 -11.61 -15.03
N ALA A 3 -22.40 -10.71 -14.21
CA ALA A 3 -23.69 -10.01 -14.40
C ALA A 3 -23.55 -8.63 -15.07
N GLY A 4 -22.42 -8.32 -15.71
CA GLY A 4 -22.16 -7.06 -16.38
C GLY A 4 -22.02 -5.86 -15.43
N LYS A 5 -21.59 -6.08 -14.17
CA LYS A 5 -21.41 -5.02 -13.19
C LYS A 5 -19.92 -4.76 -12.95
N HIS A 6 -19.52 -3.48 -12.91
CA HIS A 6 -18.22 -3.06 -12.39
C HIS A 6 -18.12 -3.42 -10.91
N VAL A 7 -16.90 -3.69 -10.44
CA VAL A 7 -16.66 -4.15 -9.06
C VAL A 7 -15.58 -3.30 -8.41
N ILE A 8 -15.81 -2.88 -7.19
CA ILE A 8 -14.81 -2.30 -6.30
C ILE A 8 -14.60 -3.30 -5.16
N LEU A 9 -13.37 -3.70 -4.94
CA LEU A 9 -12.97 -4.60 -3.86
C LEU A 9 -12.23 -3.82 -2.78
N GLU A 10 -12.55 -4.12 -1.52
CA GLU A 10 -11.74 -3.63 -0.41
C GLU A 10 -10.32 -4.21 -0.45
N LYS A 11 -9.37 -3.39 -0.01
CA LYS A 11 -7.97 -3.78 0.10
C LYS A 11 -7.72 -4.65 1.36
N PRO A 12 -6.81 -5.62 1.30
CA PRO A 12 -6.25 -6.21 0.08
C PRO A 12 -7.29 -7.07 -0.63
N ALA A 13 -7.40 -6.89 -1.96
CA ALA A 13 -8.44 -7.55 -2.74
C ALA A 13 -8.29 -9.08 -2.76
N VAL A 14 -7.06 -9.57 -2.66
CA VAL A 14 -6.73 -11.00 -2.76
C VAL A 14 -5.61 -11.40 -1.80
N THR A 15 -5.44 -12.71 -1.60
CA THR A 15 -4.37 -13.29 -0.76
C THR A 15 -3.22 -13.86 -1.59
N GLN A 16 -3.49 -14.22 -2.84
CA GLN A 16 -2.52 -14.79 -3.78
C GLN A 16 -2.54 -14.02 -5.10
N PRO A 17 -1.38 -13.80 -5.75
CA PRO A 17 -1.30 -13.06 -7.02
C PRO A 17 -2.16 -13.66 -8.12
N GLN A 18 -2.30 -15.00 -8.18
CA GLN A 18 -3.11 -15.68 -9.19
C GLN A 18 -4.59 -15.28 -9.10
N GLU A 19 -5.13 -15.10 -7.91
CA GLU A 19 -6.52 -14.66 -7.70
C GLU A 19 -6.78 -13.30 -8.35
N TRP A 20 -5.80 -12.37 -8.28
CA TRP A 20 -5.90 -11.07 -8.94
C TRP A 20 -5.90 -11.19 -10.46
N LEU A 21 -5.05 -12.05 -11.02
CA LEU A 21 -5.01 -12.32 -12.47
C LEU A 21 -6.34 -12.92 -12.96
N ASP A 22 -6.93 -13.83 -12.20
CA ASP A 22 -8.22 -14.44 -12.53
C ASP A 22 -9.36 -13.42 -12.49
N LEU A 23 -9.33 -12.48 -11.53
CA LEU A 23 -10.27 -11.38 -11.45
C LEU A 23 -10.12 -10.40 -12.62
N ARG A 24 -8.88 -10.06 -13.01
CA ARG A 24 -8.58 -9.22 -14.20
C ARG A 24 -9.14 -9.87 -15.46
N HIS A 25 -8.85 -11.15 -15.68
CA HIS A 25 -9.37 -11.91 -16.83
C HIS A 25 -10.90 -11.94 -16.85
N THR A 26 -11.53 -12.13 -15.68
CA THR A 26 -12.97 -12.11 -15.55
C THR A 26 -13.56 -10.73 -15.89
N ALA A 27 -12.91 -9.64 -15.47
CA ALA A 27 -13.32 -8.28 -15.78
C ALA A 27 -13.23 -8.00 -17.29
N GLU A 28 -12.11 -8.36 -17.91
CA GLU A 28 -11.88 -8.21 -19.35
C GLU A 28 -12.92 -8.97 -20.17
N LYS A 29 -13.11 -10.27 -19.88
CA LYS A 29 -14.07 -11.12 -20.55
C LYS A 29 -15.51 -10.60 -20.50
N ASN A 30 -15.89 -9.89 -19.43
CA ASN A 30 -17.24 -9.37 -19.23
C ASN A 30 -17.33 -7.87 -19.53
N HIS A 31 -16.30 -7.23 -20.09
CA HIS A 31 -16.24 -5.79 -20.37
C HIS A 31 -16.59 -4.94 -19.14
N CYS A 32 -16.10 -5.34 -17.97
CA CYS A 32 -16.30 -4.67 -16.70
C CYS A 32 -15.00 -4.07 -16.19
N PHE A 33 -15.10 -3.00 -15.40
CA PHE A 33 -13.99 -2.51 -14.58
C PHE A 33 -13.96 -3.26 -13.26
N ILE A 34 -12.74 -3.55 -12.80
CA ILE A 34 -12.44 -3.98 -11.44
C ILE A 34 -11.48 -2.97 -10.80
N PHE A 35 -11.77 -2.54 -9.60
CA PHE A 35 -10.94 -1.59 -8.84
C PHE A 35 -10.65 -2.17 -7.47
N GLU A 36 -9.43 -2.00 -7.00
CA GLU A 36 -9.09 -2.21 -5.60
C GLU A 36 -9.13 -0.89 -4.85
N ALA A 37 -9.82 -0.84 -3.72
CA ALA A 37 -10.01 0.35 -2.90
C ALA A 37 -8.76 0.65 -2.05
N ALA A 38 -7.66 0.99 -2.73
CA ALA A 38 -6.40 1.43 -2.14
C ALA A 38 -6.35 2.97 -2.16
N ARG A 39 -7.07 3.62 -1.24
CA ARG A 39 -7.35 5.06 -1.28
C ARG A 39 -6.11 5.95 -1.44
N ASN A 40 -5.00 5.63 -0.75
CA ASN A 40 -3.78 6.43 -0.85
C ASN A 40 -3.16 6.40 -2.25
N TYR A 41 -3.29 5.30 -2.99
CA TYR A 41 -2.80 5.19 -4.36
C TYR A 41 -3.42 6.24 -5.29
N HIS A 42 -4.67 6.62 -5.06
CA HIS A 42 -5.43 7.58 -5.88
C HIS A 42 -5.31 9.03 -5.41
N GLU A 43 -4.60 9.31 -4.31
CA GLU A 43 -4.37 10.69 -3.83
C GLU A 43 -3.53 11.49 -4.83
N LYS A 44 -3.97 12.69 -5.17
CA LYS A 44 -3.23 13.63 -6.03
C LYS A 44 -1.86 14.01 -5.45
N ALA A 45 -1.72 13.92 -4.14
CA ALA A 45 -0.45 14.11 -3.44
C ALA A 45 0.67 13.26 -4.04
N PHE A 46 0.40 11.98 -4.37
CA PHE A 46 1.41 11.11 -4.99
C PHE A 46 1.82 11.54 -6.39
N THR A 47 0.92 12.16 -7.17
CA THR A 47 1.28 12.74 -8.47
C THR A 47 2.22 13.95 -8.29
N ILE A 48 1.94 14.83 -7.31
CA ILE A 48 2.78 15.97 -6.99
C ILE A 48 4.17 15.50 -6.53
N ILE A 49 4.22 14.51 -5.64
CA ILE A 49 5.48 13.92 -5.13
C ILE A 49 6.26 13.28 -6.28
N LYS A 50 5.61 12.44 -7.11
CA LYS A 50 6.26 11.78 -8.25
C LYS A 50 6.88 12.79 -9.22
N ASN A 51 6.16 13.86 -9.54
CA ASN A 51 6.67 14.93 -10.41
C ASN A 51 7.86 15.66 -9.77
N PHE A 52 7.83 15.91 -8.47
CA PHE A 52 8.95 16.53 -7.74
C PHE A 52 10.20 15.64 -7.72
N LEU A 53 10.02 14.33 -7.69
CA LEU A 53 11.11 13.34 -7.66
C LEU A 53 11.64 12.96 -9.05
N ALA A 54 11.00 13.41 -10.15
CA ALA A 54 11.26 12.91 -11.50
C ALA A 54 12.70 13.16 -11.99
N ASP A 55 13.35 14.21 -11.53
CA ASP A 55 14.73 14.59 -11.85
C ASP A 55 15.75 14.29 -10.74
N LYS A 56 15.32 13.61 -9.66
CA LYS A 56 16.16 13.35 -8.48
C LYS A 56 16.66 11.91 -8.46
N GLN A 57 17.93 11.75 -8.08
CA GLN A 57 18.49 10.46 -7.77
C GLN A 57 17.95 9.98 -6.42
N ILE A 58 17.15 8.92 -6.43
CA ILE A 58 16.63 8.29 -5.22
C ILE A 58 17.71 7.42 -4.60
N LEU A 59 17.93 7.57 -3.30
CA LEU A 59 18.89 6.80 -2.50
C LEU A 59 18.22 5.81 -1.55
N GLY A 60 16.92 5.97 -1.27
CA GLY A 60 16.14 5.10 -0.40
C GLY A 60 14.86 5.76 0.07
N ALA A 61 14.07 5.01 0.85
CA ALA A 61 12.90 5.55 1.55
C ALA A 61 12.57 4.72 2.80
N ASP A 62 11.95 5.38 3.79
CA ASP A 62 11.39 4.75 4.98
C ASP A 62 9.90 5.08 5.06
N PHE A 63 9.06 4.05 4.87
CA PHE A 63 7.61 4.16 4.93
C PHE A 63 7.08 3.36 6.10
N ASN A 64 6.35 4.01 6.97
CA ASN A 64 5.76 3.36 8.12
C ASN A 64 4.26 3.66 8.23
N TYR A 65 3.49 2.63 8.60
CA TYR A 65 2.11 2.80 9.02
C TYR A 65 1.80 1.79 10.13
N ALA A 66 1.96 2.22 11.38
CA ALA A 66 1.62 1.42 12.54
C ALA A 66 0.63 2.18 13.41
N LYS A 67 -0.52 1.55 13.64
CA LYS A 67 -1.64 2.10 14.41
C LYS A 67 -2.22 1.03 15.33
N TYR A 68 -2.20 1.30 16.63
CA TYR A 68 -2.76 0.40 17.63
C TYR A 68 -4.22 0.09 17.29
N SER A 69 -4.52 -1.18 17.12
CA SER A 69 -5.85 -1.64 16.70
C SER A 69 -6.86 -1.49 17.83
N SER A 70 -8.03 -0.94 17.52
CA SER A 70 -9.17 -0.93 18.46
C SER A 70 -9.64 -2.35 18.84
N LYS A 71 -9.17 -3.39 18.15
CA LYS A 71 -9.48 -4.80 18.44
C LYS A 71 -8.42 -5.48 19.32
N MET A 72 -7.32 -4.79 19.67
CA MET A 72 -6.30 -5.34 20.58
C MET A 72 -6.86 -5.73 21.95
N PRO A 73 -7.74 -4.94 22.62
CA PRO A 73 -8.32 -5.36 23.90
C PRO A 73 -9.07 -6.69 23.81
N ASN A 74 -9.75 -6.96 22.69
CA ASN A 74 -10.46 -8.22 22.48
C ASN A 74 -9.47 -9.39 22.29
N LEU A 75 -8.37 -9.16 21.56
CA LEU A 75 -7.30 -10.15 21.40
C LEU A 75 -6.66 -10.50 22.74
N LEU A 76 -6.34 -9.49 23.56
CA LEU A 76 -5.76 -9.67 24.90
C LEU A 76 -6.72 -10.38 25.87
N ALA A 77 -8.03 -10.28 25.65
CA ALA A 77 -9.06 -11.01 26.38
C ALA A 77 -9.29 -12.45 25.84
N GLY A 78 -8.41 -12.96 24.96
CA GLY A 78 -8.49 -14.33 24.43
C GLY A 78 -9.47 -14.53 23.26
N GLN A 79 -10.02 -13.44 22.70
CA GLN A 79 -10.84 -13.51 21.49
C GLN A 79 -9.95 -13.45 20.24
N THR A 80 -10.47 -13.91 19.09
CA THR A 80 -9.77 -13.81 17.80
C THR A 80 -10.59 -12.95 16.83
N PRO A 81 -10.47 -11.60 16.90
CA PRO A 81 -11.12 -10.72 15.92
C PRO A 81 -10.61 -11.01 14.49
N ASN A 82 -11.44 -10.75 13.47
CA ASN A 82 -11.12 -11.03 12.06
C ASN A 82 -9.77 -10.46 11.62
N VAL A 83 -9.40 -9.26 12.09
CA VAL A 83 -8.12 -8.61 11.76
C VAL A 83 -6.89 -9.31 12.34
N PHE A 84 -7.07 -10.31 13.21
CA PHE A 84 -6.03 -11.16 13.80
C PHE A 84 -6.26 -12.65 13.51
N SER A 85 -7.10 -12.97 12.54
CA SER A 85 -7.46 -14.34 12.17
C SER A 85 -6.85 -14.72 10.81
N ASP A 86 -6.23 -15.90 10.75
CA ASP A 86 -5.72 -16.50 9.53
C ASP A 86 -6.85 -16.92 8.56
N ARG A 87 -8.04 -17.20 9.10
CA ARG A 87 -9.25 -17.45 8.30
C ARG A 87 -9.69 -16.24 7.46
N PHE A 88 -9.44 -15.03 7.96
CA PHE A 88 -9.85 -13.78 7.31
C PHE A 88 -8.66 -13.00 6.73
N ALA A 89 -7.53 -13.68 6.50
CA ALA A 89 -6.33 -13.06 5.99
C ALA A 89 -5.92 -11.78 6.74
N GLY A 90 -6.03 -11.81 8.09
CA GLY A 90 -5.71 -10.70 8.96
C GLY A 90 -4.22 -10.42 9.02
N GLY A 91 -3.82 -9.50 9.89
CA GLY A 91 -2.42 -9.16 10.15
C GLY A 91 -2.07 -7.71 9.87
N ALA A 92 -0.92 -7.30 10.37
CA ALA A 92 -0.42 -5.93 10.21
C ALA A 92 0.00 -5.66 8.77
N LEU A 93 0.70 -6.60 8.13
CA LEU A 93 1.15 -6.47 6.75
C LEU A 93 -0.02 -6.31 5.78
N MET A 94 -1.02 -7.19 5.88
CA MET A 94 -2.18 -7.16 4.99
C MET A 94 -3.04 -5.92 5.17
N ASP A 95 -3.32 -5.52 6.41
CA ASP A 95 -4.25 -4.42 6.68
C ASP A 95 -3.60 -3.04 6.62
N LEU A 96 -2.38 -2.90 7.13
CA LEU A 96 -1.67 -1.62 7.23
C LEU A 96 -0.44 -1.54 6.31
N GLY A 97 0.33 -2.61 6.17
CA GLY A 97 1.51 -2.65 5.31
C GLY A 97 1.21 -2.46 3.82
N ILE A 98 -0.01 -2.74 3.40
CA ILE A 98 -0.45 -2.50 2.02
C ILE A 98 -0.36 -1.02 1.61
N TYR A 99 -0.56 -0.07 2.54
CA TYR A 99 -0.45 1.38 2.24
C TYR A 99 0.98 1.80 1.85
N PRO A 100 2.03 1.48 2.63
CA PRO A 100 3.41 1.65 2.20
C PRO A 100 3.74 0.98 0.88
N LEU A 101 3.21 -0.23 0.61
CA LEU A 101 3.47 -0.95 -0.64
C LEU A 101 2.86 -0.22 -1.84
N TYR A 102 1.60 0.21 -1.76
CA TYR A 102 0.99 1.01 -2.81
C TYR A 102 1.73 2.33 -3.06
N ALA A 103 2.20 2.98 -1.99
CA ALA A 103 2.99 4.20 -2.12
C ALA A 103 4.34 3.94 -2.83
N ALA A 104 5.05 2.88 -2.45
CA ALA A 104 6.32 2.51 -3.07
C ALA A 104 6.15 2.18 -4.56
N VAL A 105 5.14 1.35 -4.92
CA VAL A 105 4.84 1.01 -6.31
C VAL A 105 4.42 2.25 -7.11
N ARG A 106 3.58 3.11 -6.55
CA ARG A 106 3.12 4.35 -7.20
C ARG A 106 4.25 5.32 -7.50
N LEU A 107 5.23 5.44 -6.59
CA LEU A 107 6.34 6.38 -6.70
C LEU A 107 7.51 5.81 -7.51
N PHE A 108 7.86 4.55 -7.28
CA PHE A 108 9.12 3.95 -7.77
C PHE A 108 8.92 2.79 -8.75
N GLY A 109 7.67 2.35 -8.96
CA GLY A 109 7.36 1.16 -9.75
C GLY A 109 7.55 -0.14 -8.96
N LYS A 110 7.55 -1.27 -9.67
CA LYS A 110 7.69 -2.61 -9.09
C LYS A 110 9.09 -2.82 -8.52
N ALA A 111 9.19 -3.23 -7.25
CA ALA A 111 10.43 -3.71 -6.65
C ALA A 111 10.84 -5.08 -7.22
N GLN A 112 12.13 -5.37 -7.26
CA GLN A 112 12.67 -6.65 -7.76
C GLN A 112 12.44 -7.81 -6.79
N ASN A 113 12.45 -7.53 -5.49
CA ASN A 113 12.23 -8.51 -4.43
C ASN A 113 11.77 -7.81 -3.15
N ALA A 114 11.30 -8.59 -2.17
CA ALA A 114 10.89 -8.10 -0.86
C ALA A 114 11.15 -9.14 0.22
N THR A 115 11.42 -8.67 1.44
CA THR A 115 11.51 -9.49 2.66
C THR A 115 10.67 -8.88 3.77
N TYR A 116 10.25 -9.70 4.73
CA TYR A 116 9.50 -9.26 5.90
C TYR A 116 9.84 -10.11 7.11
N GLN A 117 10.02 -9.48 8.26
CA GLN A 117 10.15 -10.14 9.55
C GLN A 117 9.10 -9.60 10.50
N ALA A 118 8.44 -10.47 11.24
CA ALA A 118 7.28 -10.09 12.03
C ALA A 118 7.23 -10.74 13.41
N GLN A 119 6.66 -10.02 14.37
CA GLN A 119 6.12 -10.60 15.58
C GLN A 119 4.76 -11.22 15.25
N GLN A 120 4.64 -12.54 15.45
CA GLN A 120 3.47 -13.31 15.06
C GLN A 120 2.73 -13.87 16.28
N LEU A 121 1.43 -14.10 16.10
CA LEU A 121 0.59 -14.92 16.97
C LEU A 121 0.81 -16.41 16.66
N GLU A 122 0.29 -17.31 17.49
CA GLU A 122 0.36 -18.77 17.30
C GLU A 122 -0.30 -19.23 15.99
N ASN A 123 -1.29 -18.49 15.50
CA ASN A 123 -1.94 -18.76 14.19
C ASN A 123 -1.17 -18.19 12.99
N SER A 124 0.09 -17.77 13.17
CA SER A 124 1.00 -17.16 12.18
C SER A 124 0.64 -15.74 11.71
N ILE A 125 -0.40 -15.11 12.27
CA ILE A 125 -0.78 -13.75 11.92
C ILE A 125 0.16 -12.74 12.60
N ASP A 126 0.63 -11.76 11.84
CA ASP A 126 1.55 -10.75 12.31
C ASP A 126 0.85 -9.61 13.09
N LEU A 127 1.42 -9.25 14.23
CA LEU A 127 1.03 -8.09 15.03
C LEU A 127 1.75 -6.82 14.60
N ASN A 128 3.03 -6.93 14.29
CA ASN A 128 3.88 -5.89 13.71
C ASN A 128 5.05 -6.55 12.98
N GLY A 129 5.69 -5.78 12.11
CA GLY A 129 6.87 -6.24 11.42
C GLY A 129 7.53 -5.15 10.60
N ASP A 130 8.74 -5.47 10.16
CA ASP A 130 9.60 -4.66 9.32
C ASP A 130 9.93 -5.41 8.03
N GLY A 131 9.88 -4.72 6.90
CA GLY A 131 10.19 -5.28 5.60
C GLY A 131 11.11 -4.39 4.80
N ILE A 132 11.71 -4.97 3.76
CA ILE A 132 12.57 -4.27 2.82
C ILE A 132 12.11 -4.62 1.41
N LEU A 133 11.89 -3.59 0.59
CA LEU A 133 11.71 -3.72 -0.85
C LEU A 133 13.04 -3.42 -1.53
N PHE A 134 13.46 -4.29 -2.44
CA PHE A 134 14.73 -4.17 -3.16
C PHE A 134 14.48 -3.62 -4.57
N TYR A 135 15.03 -2.45 -4.83
CA TYR A 135 15.13 -1.83 -6.16
C TYR A 135 16.57 -1.97 -6.69
N PRO A 136 16.85 -1.75 -7.97
CA PRO A 136 18.20 -1.92 -8.53
C PRO A 136 19.28 -1.14 -7.78
N ASP A 137 18.98 0.11 -7.40
CA ASP A 137 19.98 1.05 -6.88
C ASP A 137 19.69 1.53 -5.44
N PHE A 138 18.54 1.14 -4.85
CA PHE A 138 18.15 1.57 -3.51
C PHE A 138 17.21 0.56 -2.84
N GLN A 139 16.88 0.83 -1.59
CA GLN A 139 15.92 0.04 -0.81
C GLN A 139 14.83 0.94 -0.22
N VAL A 140 13.64 0.36 -0.04
CA VAL A 140 12.55 1.00 0.71
C VAL A 140 12.24 0.15 1.93
N HIS A 141 12.38 0.75 3.11
CA HIS A 141 12.02 0.11 4.37
C HIS A 141 10.53 0.29 4.63
N ILE A 142 9.90 -0.77 5.08
CA ILE A 142 8.46 -0.81 5.39
C ILE A 142 8.28 -1.20 6.84
N LYS A 143 7.50 -0.43 7.60
CA LYS A 143 7.02 -0.83 8.92
C LYS A 143 5.50 -0.89 8.93
N ALA A 144 4.95 -2.00 9.44
CA ALA A 144 3.52 -2.15 9.71
C ALA A 144 3.29 -2.63 11.15
N GLY A 145 2.20 -2.20 11.80
CA GLY A 145 1.93 -2.64 13.17
C GLY A 145 0.52 -2.37 13.66
N LYS A 146 -0.06 -3.34 14.38
CA LYS A 146 -1.40 -3.28 14.97
C LYS A 146 -1.39 -3.30 16.51
N ASN A 147 -0.28 -3.71 17.12
CA ASN A 147 -0.07 -3.70 18.58
C ASN A 147 0.83 -2.53 19.03
N ILE A 148 1.24 -1.69 18.11
CA ILE A 148 2.04 -0.47 18.34
C ILE A 148 1.41 0.72 17.60
N THR A 149 1.80 1.94 17.99
CA THR A 149 1.56 3.17 17.23
C THR A 149 2.89 3.81 16.89
N SER A 150 3.10 4.14 15.61
CA SER A 150 4.24 4.95 15.16
C SER A 150 3.80 6.40 14.94
N ASN A 151 4.58 7.34 15.46
CA ASN A 151 4.45 8.77 15.19
C ASN A 151 5.60 9.29 14.31
N LEU A 152 6.43 8.40 13.78
CA LEU A 152 7.51 8.76 12.86
C LEU A 152 6.93 9.22 11.52
N PRO A 153 7.49 10.26 10.90
CA PRO A 153 7.18 10.61 9.52
C PRO A 153 7.65 9.51 8.56
N CYS A 154 7.22 9.60 7.30
CA CYS A 154 7.80 8.83 6.22
C CYS A 154 8.79 9.69 5.46
N GLU A 155 9.87 9.11 4.95
CA GLU A 155 10.94 9.86 4.31
C GLU A 155 11.36 9.22 2.98
N ILE A 156 11.74 10.07 2.03
CA ILE A 156 12.35 9.69 0.75
C ILE A 156 13.69 10.40 0.67
N TYR A 157 14.76 9.64 0.57
CA TYR A 157 16.14 10.14 0.51
C TYR A 157 16.56 10.32 -0.93
N THR A 158 17.08 11.50 -1.25
CA THR A 158 17.63 11.83 -2.57
C THR A 158 19.06 12.33 -2.44
N ALA A 159 19.80 12.37 -3.54
CA ALA A 159 21.15 12.96 -3.56
C ALA A 159 21.16 14.44 -3.17
N ASP A 160 20.03 15.15 -3.27
CA ASP A 160 19.94 16.58 -3.00
C ASP A 160 19.41 16.90 -1.60
N GLY A 161 18.82 15.92 -0.89
CA GLY A 161 18.18 16.12 0.41
C GLY A 161 17.10 15.10 0.70
N THR A 162 16.24 15.38 1.68
CA THR A 162 15.19 14.47 2.15
C THR A 162 13.80 15.07 1.98
N LEU A 163 12.89 14.31 1.39
CA LEU A 163 11.46 14.64 1.36
C LEU A 163 10.76 13.94 2.52
N THR A 164 10.24 14.70 3.47
CA THR A 164 9.52 14.21 4.66
C THR A 164 8.02 14.34 4.45
N LEU A 165 7.29 13.22 4.64
CA LEU A 165 5.84 13.13 4.56
C LEU A 165 5.25 12.92 5.96
N ASN A 166 4.12 13.55 6.27
CA ASN A 166 3.47 13.36 7.58
C ASN A 166 3.05 11.91 7.83
N THR A 167 2.59 11.19 6.82
CA THR A 167 2.22 9.77 6.83
C THR A 167 2.09 9.27 5.40
N ILE A 168 2.12 7.96 5.20
CA ILE A 168 2.02 7.36 3.86
C ILE A 168 0.58 6.94 3.51
N GLU A 169 -0.29 6.78 4.51
CA GLU A 169 -1.67 6.34 4.30
C GLU A 169 -2.61 7.48 3.90
N HIS A 170 -2.23 8.72 4.20
CA HIS A 170 -2.92 9.95 3.81
C HIS A 170 -1.97 11.14 3.89
N VAL A 171 -1.36 11.48 2.74
CA VAL A 171 -0.35 12.53 2.68
C VAL A 171 -1.01 13.91 2.71
N ARG A 172 -0.81 14.65 3.81
CA ARG A 172 -1.32 16.01 3.99
C ARG A 172 -0.23 17.06 3.83
N THR A 173 1.01 16.69 4.15
CA THR A 173 2.17 17.57 4.02
C THR A 173 3.35 16.79 3.47
N ALA A 174 4.12 17.45 2.58
CA ALA A 174 5.39 16.95 2.08
C ALA A 174 6.37 18.14 2.07
N ILE A 175 7.48 18.02 2.80
CA ILE A 175 8.48 19.05 2.96
C ILE A 175 9.83 18.48 2.52
N PHE A 176 10.42 19.10 1.50
CA PHE A 176 11.78 18.78 1.08
C PHE A 176 12.76 19.68 1.85
N THR A 177 13.79 19.06 2.44
CA THR A 177 14.88 19.75 3.12
C THR A 177 16.18 19.40 2.43
N ASP A 178 16.88 20.38 1.87
CA ASP A 178 18.19 20.18 1.24
C ASP A 178 19.31 19.99 2.29
N HIS A 179 20.53 19.68 1.83
CA HIS A 179 21.68 19.48 2.73
C HIS A 179 22.16 20.76 3.44
N GLN A 180 21.71 21.94 3.04
CA GLN A 180 21.97 23.22 3.69
C GLN A 180 20.88 23.57 4.72
N GLY A 181 19.80 22.79 4.80
CA GLY A 181 18.67 23.01 5.70
C GLY A 181 17.59 23.92 5.12
N ASN A 182 17.66 24.30 3.84
CA ASN A 182 16.58 25.04 3.20
C ASN A 182 15.40 24.12 2.95
N GLN A 183 14.18 24.64 3.17
CA GLN A 183 12.96 23.86 3.08
C GLN A 183 12.04 24.35 1.96
N VAL A 184 11.45 23.40 1.25
CA VAL A 184 10.40 23.63 0.26
C VAL A 184 9.20 22.73 0.60
N GLN A 185 8.06 23.35 0.88
CA GLN A 185 6.80 22.62 1.07
C GLN A 185 6.13 22.40 -0.28
N LEU A 186 5.76 21.14 -0.60
CA LEU A 186 5.02 20.82 -1.81
C LEU A 186 3.56 21.28 -1.70
N PRO A 187 2.95 21.73 -2.82
CA PRO A 187 1.60 22.32 -2.84
C PRO A 187 0.50 21.25 -2.78
N ILE A 188 0.47 20.45 -1.71
CA ILE A 188 -0.55 19.40 -1.53
C ILE A 188 -1.85 20.04 -1.08
N GLN A 189 -2.92 19.78 -1.83
CA GLN A 189 -4.27 20.20 -1.50
C GLN A 189 -5.03 19.03 -0.86
N GLN A 190 -5.74 19.33 0.24
CA GLN A 190 -6.52 18.33 0.94
C GLN A 190 -7.89 18.14 0.29
N ALA A 191 -8.26 16.90 0.01
CA ALA A 191 -9.64 16.58 -0.32
C ALA A 191 -10.55 16.70 0.93
N PRO A 192 -11.85 17.00 0.75
CA PRO A 192 -12.79 17.13 1.88
C PRO A 192 -12.90 15.87 2.74
N HIS A 193 -12.69 14.71 2.13
CA HIS A 193 -12.72 13.39 2.77
C HIS A 193 -11.68 12.48 2.15
N THR A 194 -11.09 11.57 2.94
CA THR A 194 -9.98 10.69 2.52
C THR A 194 -10.30 9.76 1.35
N MET A 195 -11.57 9.42 1.12
CA MET A 195 -12.01 8.56 0.00
C MET A 195 -12.46 9.36 -1.24
N THR A 196 -12.47 10.70 -1.19
CA THR A 196 -13.04 11.53 -2.26
C THR A 196 -12.28 11.36 -3.58
N GLU A 197 -10.95 11.32 -3.53
CA GLU A 197 -10.12 11.24 -4.74
C GLU A 197 -10.18 9.86 -5.38
N GLU A 198 -10.22 8.80 -4.58
CA GLU A 198 -10.41 7.43 -5.05
C GLU A 198 -11.75 7.23 -5.75
N VAL A 199 -12.85 7.63 -5.08
CA VAL A 199 -14.21 7.52 -5.67
C VAL A 199 -14.32 8.36 -6.95
N ALA A 200 -13.72 9.56 -6.97
CA ALA A 200 -13.69 10.41 -8.17
C ALA A 200 -12.90 9.76 -9.32
N ALA A 201 -11.75 9.12 -9.01
CA ALA A 201 -10.94 8.42 -9.99
C ALA A 201 -11.70 7.23 -10.62
N PHE A 202 -12.38 6.42 -9.82
CA PHE A 202 -13.17 5.30 -10.31
C PHE A 202 -14.36 5.77 -11.14
N ALA A 203 -15.10 6.78 -10.66
CA ALA A 203 -16.22 7.35 -11.39
C ALA A 203 -15.80 7.97 -12.73
N GLN A 204 -14.64 8.64 -12.78
CA GLN A 204 -14.08 9.20 -14.00
C GLN A 204 -13.70 8.10 -14.99
N MET A 205 -13.03 7.03 -14.52
CA MET A 205 -12.64 5.90 -15.35
C MET A 205 -13.86 5.21 -15.99
N ILE A 206 -14.96 5.07 -15.24
CA ILE A 206 -16.21 4.47 -15.76
C ILE A 206 -16.87 5.39 -16.80
N LYS A 207 -16.89 6.71 -16.57
CA LYS A 207 -17.56 7.68 -17.47
C LYS A 207 -16.76 7.96 -18.74
N GLN A 208 -15.45 8.05 -18.62
CA GLN A 208 -14.53 8.38 -19.71
C GLN A 208 -13.30 7.43 -19.59
N PRO A 209 -13.40 6.21 -20.13
CA PRO A 209 -12.35 5.21 -20.03
C PRO A 209 -11.03 5.67 -20.63
N ASP A 210 -9.97 5.62 -19.84
CA ASP A 210 -8.57 5.70 -20.28
C ASP A 210 -7.95 4.30 -20.09
N GLN A 211 -7.83 3.55 -21.18
CA GLN A 211 -7.36 2.17 -21.14
C GLN A 211 -5.91 2.08 -20.69
N THR A 212 -5.05 3.04 -21.06
CA THR A 212 -3.64 3.06 -20.65
C THR A 212 -3.53 3.29 -19.14
N LEU A 213 -4.25 4.29 -18.62
CA LEU A 213 -4.28 4.58 -17.19
C LEU A 213 -4.88 3.41 -16.39
N TYR A 214 -5.97 2.82 -16.89
CA TYR A 214 -6.60 1.67 -16.25
C TYR A 214 -5.66 0.47 -16.18
N GLN A 215 -4.96 0.16 -17.28
CA GLN A 215 -3.99 -0.93 -17.30
C GLN A 215 -2.86 -0.70 -16.29
N ASN A 216 -2.35 0.54 -16.19
CA ASN A 216 -1.35 0.89 -15.17
C ASN A 216 -1.86 0.63 -13.75
N TRP A 217 -3.11 0.96 -13.43
CA TRP A 217 -3.70 0.65 -12.11
C TRP A 217 -3.74 -0.85 -11.83
N LEU A 218 -4.13 -1.65 -12.84
CA LEU A 218 -4.18 -3.10 -12.71
C LEU A 218 -2.77 -3.71 -12.53
N ASP A 219 -1.76 -3.19 -13.23
CA ASP A 219 -0.38 -3.68 -13.16
C ASP A 219 0.28 -3.28 -11.84
N ASP A 220 0.03 -2.07 -11.36
CA ASP A 220 0.48 -1.61 -10.04
C ASP A 220 -0.14 -2.46 -8.92
N ALA A 221 -1.44 -2.75 -8.99
CA ALA A 221 -2.11 -3.65 -8.04
C ALA A 221 -1.53 -5.08 -8.11
N SER A 222 -1.27 -5.62 -9.32
CA SER A 222 -0.58 -6.91 -9.48
C SER A 222 0.77 -6.91 -8.76
N SER A 223 1.55 -5.84 -8.93
CA SER A 223 2.86 -5.68 -8.30
C SER A 223 2.75 -5.65 -6.77
N VAL A 224 1.75 -4.95 -6.22
CA VAL A 224 1.49 -4.91 -4.77
C VAL A 224 1.11 -6.29 -4.23
N HIS A 225 0.24 -7.04 -4.91
CA HIS A 225 -0.14 -8.39 -4.47
C HIS A 225 1.02 -9.38 -4.55
N GLU A 226 1.89 -9.28 -5.55
CA GLU A 226 3.13 -10.07 -5.62
C GLU A 226 4.07 -9.76 -4.46
N LEU A 227 4.24 -8.47 -4.12
CA LEU A 227 5.07 -8.05 -2.99
C LEU A 227 4.48 -8.51 -1.64
N LEU A 228 3.17 -8.34 -1.41
CA LEU A 228 2.48 -8.84 -0.22
C LEU A 228 2.69 -10.35 -0.06
N TYR A 229 2.51 -11.10 -1.14
CA TYR A 229 2.70 -12.55 -1.12
C TYR A 229 4.15 -12.92 -0.80
N THR A 230 5.13 -12.30 -1.48
CA THR A 230 6.56 -12.53 -1.24
C THR A 230 6.95 -12.23 0.21
N MET A 231 6.48 -11.10 0.75
CA MET A 231 6.74 -10.70 2.14
C MET A 231 6.11 -11.68 3.13
N ARG A 232 4.87 -12.10 2.92
CA ARG A 232 4.22 -13.14 3.74
C ARG A 232 5.01 -14.45 3.73
N GLN A 233 5.42 -14.91 2.53
CA GLN A 233 6.20 -16.15 2.40
C GLN A 233 7.54 -16.05 3.13
N SER A 234 8.25 -14.91 3.02
CA SER A 234 9.54 -14.69 3.71
C SER A 234 9.40 -14.71 5.24
N ALA A 235 8.26 -14.28 5.78
CA ALA A 235 7.96 -14.30 7.21
C ALA A 235 7.30 -15.61 7.69
N GLY A 236 6.96 -16.54 6.80
CA GLY A 236 6.25 -17.78 7.17
C GLY A 236 4.78 -17.57 7.53
N ILE A 237 4.17 -16.43 7.14
CA ILE A 237 2.75 -16.13 7.37
C ILE A 237 1.91 -16.98 6.42
N ARG A 238 1.01 -17.80 6.97
CA ARG A 238 0.12 -18.70 6.23
C ARG A 238 -1.33 -18.47 6.65
N PHE A 239 -2.23 -18.40 5.66
CA PHE A 239 -3.67 -18.33 5.90
C PHE A 239 -4.31 -19.71 5.92
N GLU A 240 -5.52 -19.83 6.52
CA GLU A 240 -6.22 -21.11 6.65
C GLU A 240 -6.41 -21.80 5.28
N ALA A 241 -6.75 -21.03 4.24
CA ALA A 241 -6.95 -21.55 2.89
C ALA A 241 -5.66 -22.08 2.22
N GLU A 242 -4.48 -21.85 2.81
CA GLU A 242 -3.16 -22.28 2.31
C GLU A 242 -2.59 -23.45 3.11
N LYS A 243 -3.27 -23.89 4.17
CA LYS A 243 -2.89 -25.00 5.05
C LYS A 243 -3.55 -26.29 4.59
#